data_c9318ae59824ab88454482915ff41c7b
#
_entry.id   c9318ae59824ab88454482915ff41c7b
#
_cell.length_a   1.000
_cell.length_b   1.000
_cell.length_c   1.000
_cell.angle_alpha   90.00
_cell.angle_beta   90.00
_cell.angle_gamma   90.00
#
_symmetry.space_group_name_H-M   'P 1'
#
loop_
_entity.id
_entity.type
_entity.pdbx_description
1 polymer ?
#
loop_
_entity_poly.entity_id
_entity_poly.type
_entity_poly.pdbx_seq_one_letter_code
_entity_poly.pdbx_strand_id
1 'polypeptide(L)'
;MKKEILIILVLLTSLISMHAANLTSPPISIVPRPVQVVPGEGNFTFSSQTLFSVENHEQAVIVRNFINLLKRSSGITPQLAIGGSEKSHVCFTTNSSLKSEAYQLAVTPEQIQVKASDIKGFFYALQTIRLLLPSAVEGNQQAKNIRWSIPAVTIQDEPRFGYRALMLDAARFFIPKENVLRIIDCMGMLKINTLHFHLTDDNGWRLEIKKY
;
A
#
# COMPACT_ATOMS: atom_id res chain seq x y z
N MET A 1 -40.34 41.87 14.37
CA MET A 1 -38.88 42.06 14.14
C MET A 1 -37.99 41.06 14.85
N LYS A 2 -37.98 40.96 16.20
CA LYS A 2 -37.07 40.01 16.90
C LYS A 2 -37.32 38.53 16.60
N LYS A 3 -38.57 38.09 16.41
CA LYS A 3 -38.93 36.69 16.05
C LYS A 3 -38.53 36.33 14.61
N GLU A 4 -38.65 37.25 13.70
CA GLU A 4 -38.29 37.06 12.27
C GLU A 4 -36.77 36.95 12.07
N ILE A 5 -36.00 37.78 12.81
CA ILE A 5 -34.54 37.71 12.82
C ILE A 5 -34.04 36.37 13.37
N LEU A 6 -34.70 35.84 14.42
CA LEU A 6 -34.34 34.54 15.00
C LEU A 6 -34.61 33.41 14.06
N ILE A 7 -35.70 33.40 13.29
CA ILE A 7 -36.05 32.40 12.30
C ILE A 7 -35.04 32.43 11.14
N ILE A 8 -34.63 33.62 10.67
CA ILE A 8 -33.61 33.76 9.62
C ILE A 8 -32.26 33.25 10.12
N LEU A 9 -31.88 33.50 11.36
CA LEU A 9 -30.62 33.01 11.94
C LEU A 9 -30.58 31.49 12.05
N VAL A 10 -31.70 30.86 12.47
CA VAL A 10 -31.82 29.37 12.55
C VAL A 10 -31.81 28.74 11.16
N LEU A 11 -32.42 29.35 10.16
CA LEU A 11 -32.38 28.89 8.78
C LEU A 11 -30.97 29.04 8.17
N LEU A 12 -30.24 30.12 8.46
CA LEU A 12 -28.85 30.28 8.03
C LEU A 12 -27.90 29.23 8.67
N THR A 13 -28.08 28.96 9.97
CA THR A 13 -27.25 27.93 10.64
C THR A 13 -27.53 26.53 10.13
N SER A 14 -28.77 26.20 9.76
CA SER A 14 -29.12 24.92 9.16
C SER A 14 -28.57 24.76 7.73
N LEU A 15 -28.53 25.83 6.93
CA LEU A 15 -27.92 25.88 5.62
C LEU A 15 -26.38 25.71 5.67
N ILE A 16 -25.73 26.33 6.65
CA ILE A 16 -24.28 26.16 6.86
C ILE A 16 -23.95 24.72 7.29
N SER A 17 -24.79 24.12 8.14
CA SER A 17 -24.61 22.71 8.55
C SER A 17 -24.81 21.74 7.37
N MET A 18 -25.71 22.01 6.43
CA MET A 18 -25.87 21.16 5.22
C MET A 18 -24.70 21.32 4.23
N HIS A 19 -24.04 22.47 4.15
CA HIS A 19 -22.85 22.64 3.29
C HIS A 19 -21.58 22.00 3.87
N ALA A 20 -21.46 21.89 5.20
CA ALA A 20 -20.35 21.22 5.86
C ALA A 20 -20.38 19.68 5.69
N ALA A 21 -21.55 19.09 5.40
CA ALA A 21 -21.71 17.65 5.19
C ALA A 21 -21.20 17.15 3.81
N ASN A 22 -20.86 18.05 2.89
CA ASN A 22 -20.36 17.70 1.54
C ASN A 22 -18.83 17.90 1.37
N LEU A 23 -18.06 17.86 2.44
CA LEU A 23 -16.61 17.69 2.35
C LEU A 23 -16.37 16.21 1.96
N THR A 24 -16.50 15.91 0.67
CA THR A 24 -16.07 14.62 0.12
C THR A 24 -14.62 14.43 0.48
N SER A 25 -14.33 13.34 1.19
CA SER A 25 -12.94 12.91 1.43
C SER A 25 -12.17 12.99 0.11
N PRO A 26 -10.90 13.46 0.11
CA PRO A 26 -10.13 13.54 -1.13
C PRO A 26 -10.16 12.18 -1.82
N PRO A 27 -10.26 12.17 -3.16
CA PRO A 27 -10.36 10.92 -3.90
C PRO A 27 -9.15 10.04 -3.60
N ILE A 28 -9.40 8.76 -3.30
CA ILE A 28 -8.35 7.78 -3.08
C ILE A 28 -7.61 7.58 -4.40
N SER A 29 -6.34 8.03 -4.44
CA SER A 29 -5.49 7.96 -5.63
C SER A 29 -4.46 6.84 -5.46
N ILE A 30 -4.62 5.76 -6.21
CA ILE A 30 -3.71 4.60 -6.22
C ILE A 30 -3.26 4.35 -7.64
N VAL A 31 -1.96 4.16 -7.83
CA VAL A 31 -1.35 3.85 -9.14
C VAL A 31 -0.53 2.55 -9.01
N PRO A 32 -0.81 1.54 -9.82
CA PRO A 32 -1.90 1.40 -10.80
C PRO A 32 -3.28 1.45 -10.15
N ARG A 33 -4.28 1.95 -10.89
CA ARG A 33 -5.66 2.01 -10.39
C ARG A 33 -6.23 0.60 -10.22
N PRO A 34 -6.68 0.22 -9.01
CA PRO A 34 -7.33 -1.07 -8.81
C PRO A 34 -8.62 -1.23 -9.62
N VAL A 35 -9.04 -2.47 -9.86
CA VAL A 35 -10.28 -2.79 -10.59
C VAL A 35 -11.50 -2.17 -9.92
N GLN A 36 -11.57 -2.26 -8.58
CA GLN A 36 -12.65 -1.67 -7.81
C GLN A 36 -12.10 -0.97 -6.56
N VAL A 37 -12.59 0.25 -6.30
CA VAL A 37 -12.30 1.02 -5.10
C VAL A 37 -13.61 1.61 -4.59
N VAL A 38 -13.99 1.24 -3.37
CA VAL A 38 -15.18 1.76 -2.69
C VAL A 38 -14.73 2.43 -1.40
N PRO A 39 -14.78 3.78 -1.32
CA PRO A 39 -14.46 4.50 -0.10
C PRO A 39 -15.39 4.11 1.07
N GLY A 40 -14.84 4.05 2.27
CA GLY A 40 -15.56 3.88 3.52
C GLY A 40 -15.45 5.13 4.40
N GLU A 41 -16.01 5.07 5.60
CA GLU A 41 -15.95 6.16 6.57
C GLU A 41 -14.86 5.94 7.62
N GLY A 42 -14.13 7.00 7.96
CA GLY A 42 -13.07 6.97 8.96
C GLY A 42 -11.70 6.56 8.42
N ASN A 43 -10.78 6.28 9.35
CA ASN A 43 -9.38 5.96 9.03
C ASN A 43 -8.85 4.90 10.00
N PHE A 44 -8.09 3.94 9.49
CA PHE A 44 -7.26 3.06 10.31
C PHE A 44 -5.95 3.77 10.67
N THR A 45 -5.57 3.74 11.95
CA THR A 45 -4.32 4.37 12.42
C THR A 45 -3.34 3.33 12.92
N PHE A 46 -2.13 3.32 12.34
CA PHE A 46 -1.05 2.44 12.77
C PHE A 46 -0.39 2.94 14.06
N SER A 47 -0.06 2.01 14.94
CA SER A 47 0.67 2.24 16.20
C SER A 47 1.59 1.06 16.52
N SER A 48 2.42 1.19 17.56
CA SER A 48 3.23 0.06 18.02
C SER A 48 2.40 -1.07 18.67
N GLN A 49 1.13 -0.81 18.96
CA GLN A 49 0.19 -1.84 19.44
C GLN A 49 -0.52 -2.55 18.27
N THR A 50 -0.38 -2.05 17.05
CA THR A 50 -0.94 -2.72 15.86
C THR A 50 -0.36 -4.12 15.74
N LEU A 51 -1.23 -5.13 15.72
CA LEU A 51 -0.85 -6.53 15.58
C LEU A 51 -1.21 -7.01 14.17
N PHE A 52 -0.20 -7.39 13.40
CA PHE A 52 -0.34 -8.13 12.16
C PHE A 52 -0.46 -9.62 12.46
N SER A 53 -1.36 -10.30 11.78
CA SER A 53 -1.54 -11.75 11.85
C SER A 53 -1.45 -12.35 10.46
N VAL A 54 -0.60 -13.35 10.31
CA VAL A 54 -0.36 -14.10 9.07
C VAL A 54 -0.49 -15.60 9.32
N GLU A 55 -0.80 -16.37 8.29
CA GLU A 55 -1.01 -17.81 8.40
C GLU A 55 0.31 -18.60 8.43
N ASN A 56 1.35 -18.11 7.75
CA ASN A 56 2.59 -18.84 7.55
C ASN A 56 3.84 -17.93 7.48
N HIS A 57 5.01 -18.57 7.43
CA HIS A 57 6.31 -17.88 7.38
C HIS A 57 6.55 -17.10 6.08
N GLU A 58 6.02 -17.55 4.95
CA GLU A 58 6.16 -16.86 3.66
C GLU A 58 5.47 -15.50 3.69
N GLN A 59 4.22 -15.47 4.18
CA GLN A 59 3.50 -14.22 4.42
C GLN A 59 4.23 -13.33 5.44
N ALA A 60 4.82 -13.93 6.49
CA ALA A 60 5.56 -13.19 7.51
C ALA A 60 6.77 -12.43 6.93
N VAL A 61 7.44 -12.97 5.91
CA VAL A 61 8.59 -12.30 5.25
C VAL A 61 8.16 -10.98 4.63
N ILE A 62 7.11 -10.99 3.81
CA ILE A 62 6.64 -9.77 3.13
C ILE A 62 6.06 -8.74 4.12
N VAL A 63 5.39 -9.20 5.17
CA VAL A 63 4.84 -8.32 6.22
C VAL A 63 5.97 -7.69 7.03
N ARG A 64 7.05 -8.42 7.36
CA ARG A 64 8.23 -7.84 8.03
C ARG A 64 8.89 -6.74 7.20
N ASN A 65 8.96 -6.91 5.87
CA ASN A 65 9.49 -5.87 4.99
C ASN A 65 8.63 -4.60 5.06
N PHE A 66 7.31 -4.73 5.07
CA PHE A 66 6.39 -3.61 5.25
C PHE A 66 6.53 -2.96 6.64
N ILE A 67 6.62 -3.75 7.72
CA ILE A 67 6.86 -3.24 9.09
C ILE A 67 8.19 -2.48 9.16
N ASN A 68 9.24 -2.97 8.51
CA ASN A 68 10.53 -2.29 8.48
C ASN A 68 10.46 -0.95 7.72
N LEU A 69 9.70 -0.89 6.62
CA LEU A 69 9.42 0.36 5.90
C LEU A 69 8.72 1.36 6.82
N LEU A 70 7.65 0.95 7.49
CA LEU A 70 6.90 1.79 8.42
C LEU A 70 7.77 2.25 9.59
N LYS A 71 8.55 1.35 10.21
CA LYS A 71 9.48 1.67 11.30
C LYS A 71 10.49 2.73 10.90
N ARG A 72 11.08 2.61 9.70
CA ARG A 72 12.10 3.53 9.21
C ARG A 72 11.56 4.97 9.13
N SER A 73 10.36 5.14 8.60
CA SER A 73 9.77 6.44 8.33
C SER A 73 8.98 7.04 9.50
N SER A 74 8.39 6.19 10.36
CA SER A 74 7.51 6.62 11.45
C SER A 74 8.08 6.41 12.86
N GLY A 75 9.02 5.48 13.04
CA GLY A 75 9.43 4.96 14.34
C GLY A 75 8.45 3.94 14.95
N ILE A 76 7.26 3.74 14.34
CA ILE A 76 6.28 2.75 14.80
C ILE A 76 6.78 1.34 14.48
N THR A 77 6.71 0.45 15.45
CA THR A 77 7.10 -0.96 15.28
C THR A 77 5.92 -1.86 15.65
N PRO A 78 5.04 -2.17 14.69
CA PRO A 78 3.94 -3.09 14.88
C PRO A 78 4.41 -4.50 15.26
N GLN A 79 3.52 -5.26 15.90
CA GLN A 79 3.75 -6.66 16.27
C GLN A 79 3.35 -7.58 15.11
N LEU A 80 3.94 -8.79 15.05
CA LEU A 80 3.64 -9.82 14.06
C LEU A 80 3.43 -11.17 14.73
N ALA A 81 2.26 -11.78 14.53
CA ALA A 81 1.94 -13.15 14.91
C ALA A 81 1.85 -14.05 13.69
N ILE A 82 2.31 -15.30 13.81
CA ILE A 82 2.21 -16.35 12.79
C ILE A 82 1.28 -17.44 13.31
N GLY A 83 0.42 -17.98 12.45
CA GLY A 83 -0.54 -19.02 12.79
C GLY A 83 -1.94 -18.48 13.12
N GLY A 84 -2.19 -17.21 12.83
CA GLY A 84 -3.48 -16.56 13.10
C GLY A 84 -3.55 -15.93 14.50
N SER A 85 -4.41 -14.94 14.66
CA SER A 85 -4.75 -14.34 15.96
C SER A 85 -6.11 -13.66 15.85
N GLU A 86 -7.03 -14.02 16.72
CA GLU A 86 -8.36 -13.40 16.79
C GLU A 86 -8.33 -11.91 17.21
N LYS A 87 -7.26 -11.49 17.89
CA LYS A 87 -7.07 -10.12 18.37
C LYS A 87 -6.27 -9.24 17.40
N SER A 88 -6.07 -9.70 16.15
CA SER A 88 -5.26 -8.96 15.20
C SER A 88 -5.97 -7.74 14.63
N HIS A 89 -5.20 -6.67 14.41
CA HIS A 89 -5.70 -5.45 13.77
C HIS A 89 -5.51 -5.51 12.24
N VAL A 90 -4.54 -6.31 11.76
CA VAL A 90 -4.26 -6.52 10.33
C VAL A 90 -4.15 -8.01 10.07
N CYS A 91 -5.13 -8.56 9.37
CA CYS A 91 -5.26 -10.01 9.10
C CYS A 91 -4.94 -10.34 7.65
N PHE A 92 -4.13 -11.37 7.45
CA PHE A 92 -3.84 -11.97 6.15
C PHE A 92 -4.45 -13.37 6.11
N THR A 93 -5.36 -13.60 5.16
CA THR A 93 -6.09 -14.87 5.05
C THR A 93 -6.06 -15.36 3.61
N THR A 94 -5.70 -16.61 3.41
CA THR A 94 -5.70 -17.25 2.08
C THR A 94 -7.13 -17.46 1.59
N ASN A 95 -7.41 -17.04 0.36
CA ASN A 95 -8.64 -17.30 -0.36
C ASN A 95 -8.34 -17.91 -1.73
N SER A 96 -8.35 -19.23 -1.82
CA SER A 96 -8.02 -19.98 -3.03
C SER A 96 -9.01 -19.80 -4.19
N SER A 97 -10.16 -19.14 -3.97
CA SER A 97 -11.10 -18.80 -5.04
C SER A 97 -10.67 -17.59 -5.87
N LEU A 98 -9.72 -16.80 -5.38
CA LEU A 98 -9.17 -15.67 -6.12
C LEU A 98 -8.15 -16.17 -7.18
N LYS A 99 -8.03 -15.44 -8.28
CA LYS A 99 -7.00 -15.68 -9.28
C LYS A 99 -5.60 -15.41 -8.70
N SER A 100 -4.57 -15.99 -9.31
CA SER A 100 -3.18 -15.63 -9.00
C SER A 100 -2.96 -14.13 -9.12
N GLU A 101 -2.17 -13.57 -8.19
CA GLU A 101 -1.85 -12.14 -8.08
C GLU A 101 -3.04 -11.24 -7.70
N ALA A 102 -4.28 -11.78 -7.63
CA ALA A 102 -5.45 -11.03 -7.18
C ALA A 102 -5.49 -10.88 -5.66
N TYR A 103 -6.10 -9.78 -5.18
CA TYR A 103 -6.33 -9.57 -3.75
C TYR A 103 -7.62 -8.81 -3.48
N GLN A 104 -8.11 -8.97 -2.27
CA GLN A 104 -9.16 -8.17 -1.65
C GLN A 104 -8.59 -7.50 -0.41
N LEU A 105 -8.82 -6.20 -0.26
CA LEU A 105 -8.40 -5.39 0.86
C LEU A 105 -9.62 -4.67 1.43
N ALA A 106 -9.91 -4.87 2.71
CA ALA A 106 -10.93 -4.14 3.43
C ALA A 106 -10.28 -3.41 4.60
N VAL A 107 -10.44 -2.10 4.64
CA VAL A 107 -9.93 -1.21 5.69
C VAL A 107 -11.12 -0.58 6.39
N THR A 108 -11.21 -0.80 7.70
CA THR A 108 -12.11 -0.08 8.60
C THR A 108 -11.30 0.68 9.66
N PRO A 109 -11.87 1.55 10.47
CA PRO A 109 -11.16 2.19 11.57
C PRO A 109 -10.51 1.21 12.56
N GLU A 110 -11.09 0.01 12.71
CA GLU A 110 -10.69 -0.99 13.69
C GLU A 110 -9.75 -2.04 13.11
N GLN A 111 -9.90 -2.39 11.82
CA GLN A 111 -9.23 -3.55 11.26
C GLN A 111 -8.91 -3.38 9.77
N ILE A 112 -7.83 -4.03 9.35
CA ILE A 112 -7.47 -4.26 7.96
C ILE A 112 -7.54 -5.76 7.68
N GLN A 113 -8.31 -6.16 6.68
CA GLN A 113 -8.38 -7.54 6.18
C GLN A 113 -7.78 -7.62 4.79
N VAL A 114 -6.83 -8.54 4.60
CA VAL A 114 -6.20 -8.83 3.31
C VAL A 114 -6.49 -10.28 2.95
N LYS A 115 -7.09 -10.50 1.78
CA LYS A 115 -7.33 -11.85 1.24
C LYS A 115 -6.67 -11.97 -0.12
N ALA A 116 -5.93 -13.05 -0.34
CA ALA A 116 -5.31 -13.37 -1.62
C ALA A 116 -5.19 -14.89 -1.78
N SER A 117 -5.00 -15.37 -3.01
CA SER A 117 -4.80 -16.80 -3.27
C SER A 117 -3.34 -17.21 -3.15
N ASP A 118 -2.41 -16.28 -3.31
CA ASP A 118 -0.97 -16.52 -3.32
C ASP A 118 -0.16 -15.37 -2.71
N ILE A 119 1.12 -15.60 -2.53
CA ILE A 119 2.05 -14.63 -1.92
C ILE A 119 2.17 -13.34 -2.74
N LYS A 120 2.00 -13.39 -4.06
CA LYS A 120 2.08 -12.24 -4.93
C LYS A 120 0.88 -11.30 -4.70
N GLY A 121 -0.32 -11.86 -4.56
CA GLY A 121 -1.51 -11.09 -4.23
C GLY A 121 -1.39 -10.40 -2.87
N PHE A 122 -0.86 -11.08 -1.84
CA PHE A 122 -0.57 -10.46 -0.54
C PHE A 122 0.48 -9.35 -0.65
N PHE A 123 1.52 -9.56 -1.44
CA PHE A 123 2.53 -8.52 -1.70
C PHE A 123 1.91 -7.28 -2.35
N TYR A 124 1.04 -7.44 -3.36
CA TYR A 124 0.40 -6.31 -4.03
C TYR A 124 -0.62 -5.60 -3.13
N ALA A 125 -1.30 -6.31 -2.25
CA ALA A 125 -2.13 -5.68 -1.23
C ALA A 125 -1.31 -4.78 -0.29
N LEU A 126 -0.13 -5.24 0.14
CA LEU A 126 0.81 -4.44 0.95
C LEU A 126 1.31 -3.20 0.20
N GLN A 127 1.60 -3.31 -1.11
CA GLN A 127 1.96 -2.13 -1.92
C GLN A 127 0.78 -1.15 -2.00
N THR A 128 -0.44 -1.63 -2.07
CA THR A 128 -1.63 -0.77 -2.03
C THR A 128 -1.78 -0.07 -0.67
N ILE A 129 -1.57 -0.77 0.45
CA ILE A 129 -1.54 -0.16 1.79
C ILE A 129 -0.42 0.89 1.88
N ARG A 130 0.77 0.62 1.31
CA ARG A 130 1.90 1.57 1.22
C ARG A 130 1.50 2.85 0.49
N LEU A 131 0.78 2.75 -0.62
CA LEU A 131 0.30 3.89 -1.40
C LEU A 131 -0.84 4.68 -0.73
N LEU A 132 -1.60 4.05 0.17
CA LEU A 132 -2.62 4.71 0.98
C LEU A 132 -2.04 5.48 2.17
N LEU A 133 -0.82 5.14 2.61
CA LEU A 133 -0.12 5.84 3.69
C LEU A 133 0.30 7.25 3.25
N PRO A 134 0.56 8.17 4.20
CA PRO A 134 1.18 9.45 3.88
C PRO A 134 2.49 9.24 3.11
N SER A 135 2.76 10.10 2.11
CA SER A 135 3.96 10.00 1.26
C SER A 135 5.29 10.02 2.04
N ALA A 136 5.27 10.51 3.28
CA ALA A 136 6.39 10.43 4.20
C ALA A 136 6.86 8.99 4.49
N VAL A 137 6.06 7.96 4.18
CA VAL A 137 6.45 6.54 4.31
C VAL A 137 7.66 6.20 3.42
N GLU A 138 7.85 6.91 2.31
CA GLU A 138 8.97 6.76 1.40
C GLU A 138 10.27 7.40 1.91
N GLY A 139 10.18 8.18 3.00
CA GLY A 139 11.34 8.85 3.58
C GLY A 139 12.35 7.90 4.20
N ASN A 140 13.63 8.32 4.19
CA ASN A 140 14.72 7.59 4.83
C ASN A 140 14.95 7.98 6.32
N GLN A 141 14.17 8.94 6.83
CA GLN A 141 14.23 9.44 8.19
C GLN A 141 12.82 9.50 8.79
N GLN A 142 12.75 9.43 10.11
CA GLN A 142 11.48 9.52 10.81
C GLN A 142 10.86 10.92 10.62
N ALA A 143 9.66 10.95 10.05
CA ALA A 143 8.88 12.16 9.89
C ALA A 143 8.13 12.47 11.18
N LYS A 144 8.27 13.71 11.66
CA LYS A 144 7.58 14.21 12.87
C LYS A 144 6.21 14.79 12.50
N ASN A 145 5.28 14.74 13.46
CA ASN A 145 3.94 15.35 13.32
C ASN A 145 3.09 14.76 12.16
N ILE A 146 3.34 13.52 11.77
CA ILE A 146 2.55 12.80 10.78
C ILE A 146 1.60 11.83 11.49
N ARG A 147 0.32 11.87 11.14
CA ARG A 147 -0.63 10.84 11.52
C ARG A 147 -0.50 9.66 10.55
N TRP A 148 0.01 8.55 11.03
CA TRP A 148 0.22 7.32 10.24
C TRP A 148 -1.09 6.55 10.11
N SER A 149 -1.97 7.02 9.24
CA SER A 149 -3.29 6.45 9.02
C SER A 149 -3.60 6.32 7.53
N ILE A 150 -4.49 5.39 7.21
CA ILE A 150 -5.02 5.17 5.87
C ILE A 150 -6.55 5.28 5.90
N PRO A 151 -7.19 5.77 4.84
CA PRO A 151 -8.64 5.88 4.78
C PRO A 151 -9.31 4.50 4.80
N ALA A 152 -10.50 4.43 5.40
CA ALA A 152 -11.35 3.26 5.26
C ALA A 152 -11.75 3.09 3.80
N VAL A 153 -11.59 1.87 3.27
CA VAL A 153 -11.80 1.57 1.85
C VAL A 153 -11.95 0.06 1.64
N THR A 154 -12.76 -0.32 0.68
CA THR A 154 -12.78 -1.69 0.15
C THR A 154 -12.22 -1.69 -1.26
N ILE A 155 -11.22 -2.54 -1.50
CA ILE A 155 -10.52 -2.65 -2.78
C ILE A 155 -10.57 -4.11 -3.24
N GLN A 156 -10.90 -4.30 -4.52
CA GLN A 156 -10.67 -5.56 -5.22
C GLN A 156 -9.77 -5.27 -6.41
N ASP A 157 -8.73 -6.06 -6.56
CA ASP A 157 -7.74 -5.84 -7.62
C ASP A 157 -7.21 -7.16 -8.15
N GLU A 158 -6.99 -7.19 -9.45
CA GLU A 158 -6.32 -8.26 -10.16
C GLU A 158 -5.58 -7.68 -11.37
N PRO A 159 -4.43 -8.23 -11.75
CA PRO A 159 -3.72 -7.71 -12.91
C PRO A 159 -4.47 -8.03 -14.21
N ARG A 160 -4.58 -7.02 -15.07
CA ARG A 160 -5.14 -7.20 -16.43
C ARG A 160 -4.25 -8.06 -17.32
N PHE A 161 -2.92 -7.98 -17.11
CA PHE A 161 -1.91 -8.71 -17.87
C PHE A 161 -1.02 -9.51 -16.93
N GLY A 162 -0.79 -10.79 -17.23
CA GLY A 162 0.12 -11.65 -16.45
C GLY A 162 1.59 -11.26 -16.60
N TYR A 163 1.99 -10.69 -17.76
CA TYR A 163 3.34 -10.20 -18.00
C TYR A 163 3.38 -8.68 -17.95
N ARG A 164 4.07 -8.15 -16.95
CA ARG A 164 4.23 -6.70 -16.72
C ARG A 164 5.72 -6.44 -16.48
N ALA A 165 6.42 -6.00 -17.53
CA ALA A 165 7.87 -5.91 -17.52
C ALA A 165 8.37 -4.49 -17.67
N LEU A 166 9.56 -4.26 -17.09
CA LEU A 166 10.42 -3.14 -17.36
C LEU A 166 11.75 -3.66 -17.91
N MET A 167 12.23 -3.11 -19.01
CA MET A 167 13.58 -3.38 -19.51
C MET A 167 14.56 -2.35 -18.98
N LEU A 168 15.69 -2.81 -18.46
CA LEU A 168 16.79 -2.00 -17.97
C LEU A 168 18.06 -2.35 -18.73
N ASP A 169 18.53 -1.40 -19.53
CA ASP A 169 19.73 -1.59 -20.34
C ASP A 169 20.97 -1.08 -19.59
N ALA A 170 21.66 -2.00 -18.94
CA ALA A 170 22.93 -1.75 -18.27
C ALA A 170 24.14 -2.02 -19.16
N ALA A 171 23.94 -2.67 -20.32
CA ALA A 171 25.01 -2.95 -21.26
C ALA A 171 25.50 -1.68 -21.95
N ARG A 172 24.57 -0.88 -22.49
CA ARG A 172 24.88 0.38 -23.18
C ARG A 172 25.32 1.48 -22.22
N PHE A 173 24.65 1.55 -21.05
CA PHE A 173 25.02 2.47 -19.97
C PHE A 173 25.17 1.72 -18.64
N PHE A 174 26.32 1.87 -17.98
CA PHE A 174 26.51 1.30 -16.66
C PHE A 174 25.56 1.92 -15.64
N ILE A 175 24.79 1.08 -14.96
CA ILE A 175 23.85 1.48 -13.92
C ILE A 175 24.36 0.95 -12.59
N PRO A 176 24.68 1.83 -11.61
CA PRO A 176 25.10 1.40 -10.27
C PRO A 176 24.05 0.51 -9.59
N LYS A 177 24.52 -0.46 -8.80
CA LYS A 177 23.68 -1.42 -8.08
C LYS A 177 22.55 -0.74 -7.29
N GLU A 178 22.87 0.37 -6.62
CA GLU A 178 21.92 1.12 -5.79
C GLU A 178 20.74 1.65 -6.62
N ASN A 179 20.99 2.08 -7.85
CA ASN A 179 19.95 2.53 -8.77
C ASN A 179 19.11 1.37 -9.29
N VAL A 180 19.72 0.22 -9.58
CA VAL A 180 18.99 -1.00 -9.95
C VAL A 180 18.05 -1.42 -8.82
N LEU A 181 18.51 -1.43 -7.56
CA LEU A 181 17.69 -1.77 -6.41
C LEU A 181 16.52 -0.80 -6.21
N ARG A 182 16.72 0.50 -6.43
CA ARG A 182 15.64 1.50 -6.40
C ARG A 182 14.60 1.25 -7.51
N ILE A 183 15.06 0.91 -8.71
CA ILE A 183 14.17 0.57 -9.82
C ILE A 183 13.33 -0.66 -9.47
N ILE A 184 13.93 -1.72 -8.89
CA ILE A 184 13.21 -2.92 -8.46
C ILE A 184 12.17 -2.58 -7.38
N ASP A 185 12.49 -1.71 -6.42
CA ASP A 185 11.52 -1.26 -5.41
C ASP A 185 10.35 -0.50 -6.04
N CYS A 186 10.62 0.40 -6.98
CA CYS A 186 9.58 1.10 -7.76
C CYS A 186 8.74 0.12 -8.59
N MET A 187 9.35 -0.90 -9.21
CA MET A 187 8.63 -1.95 -9.92
C MET A 187 7.66 -2.69 -8.99
N GLY A 188 8.13 -3.06 -7.79
CA GLY A 188 7.30 -3.70 -6.77
C GLY A 188 6.11 -2.83 -6.37
N MET A 189 6.33 -1.54 -6.10
CA MET A 189 5.29 -0.57 -5.76
C MET A 189 4.24 -0.41 -6.88
N LEU A 190 4.68 -0.43 -8.13
CA LEU A 190 3.83 -0.34 -9.32
C LEU A 190 3.29 -1.70 -9.80
N LYS A 191 3.51 -2.77 -9.02
CA LYS A 191 3.05 -4.14 -9.33
C LYS A 191 3.59 -4.69 -10.65
N ILE A 192 4.77 -4.24 -11.09
CA ILE A 192 5.50 -4.78 -12.24
C ILE A 192 6.20 -6.06 -11.76
N ASN A 193 6.03 -7.18 -12.47
CA ASN A 193 6.46 -8.50 -12.01
C ASN A 193 7.69 -9.08 -12.73
N THR A 194 8.19 -8.40 -13.74
CA THR A 194 9.30 -8.90 -14.55
C THR A 194 10.32 -7.79 -14.83
N LEU A 195 11.59 -8.03 -14.49
CA LEU A 195 12.70 -7.19 -14.91
C LEU A 195 13.41 -7.88 -16.09
N HIS A 196 13.39 -7.25 -17.27
CA HIS A 196 14.27 -7.60 -18.37
C HIS A 196 15.60 -6.87 -18.18
N PHE A 197 16.56 -7.54 -17.57
CA PHE A 197 17.86 -6.96 -17.28
C PHE A 197 18.84 -7.25 -18.42
N HIS A 198 19.05 -6.24 -19.29
CA HIS A 198 19.93 -6.33 -20.45
C HIS A 198 21.36 -6.04 -20.01
N LEU A 199 22.18 -7.07 -19.89
CA LEU A 199 23.51 -7.03 -19.28
C LEU A 199 24.65 -7.09 -20.29
N THR A 200 24.38 -7.54 -21.51
CA THR A 200 25.42 -7.76 -22.53
C THR A 200 24.96 -7.27 -23.90
N ASP A 201 25.81 -6.49 -24.55
CA ASP A 201 25.63 -6.00 -25.90
C ASP A 201 27.04 -5.68 -26.48
N ASP A 202 27.12 -5.21 -27.73
CA ASP A 202 28.38 -4.77 -28.37
C ASP A 202 29.09 -3.65 -27.58
N ASN A 203 28.33 -2.78 -26.93
CA ASN A 203 28.84 -1.65 -26.16
C ASN A 203 29.30 -1.99 -24.73
N GLY A 204 29.00 -3.19 -24.24
CA GLY A 204 29.40 -3.55 -22.90
C GLY A 204 28.96 -4.93 -22.45
N TRP A 205 29.79 -5.52 -21.62
CA TRP A 205 29.57 -6.81 -20.99
C TRP A 205 29.60 -6.65 -19.46
N ARG A 206 28.48 -6.89 -18.78
CA ARG A 206 28.31 -6.66 -17.34
C ARG A 206 28.30 -7.95 -16.52
N LEU A 207 28.63 -9.08 -17.12
CA LEU A 207 28.72 -10.36 -16.43
C LEU A 207 30.19 -10.73 -16.21
N GLU A 208 30.55 -11.05 -14.96
CA GLU A 208 31.84 -11.64 -14.63
C GLU A 208 31.82 -13.14 -15.01
N ILE A 209 32.74 -13.55 -15.87
CA ILE A 209 32.91 -14.95 -16.24
C ILE A 209 34.20 -15.46 -15.61
N LYS A 210 34.09 -16.21 -14.52
CA LYS A 210 35.25 -16.69 -13.74
C LYS A 210 36.03 -17.82 -14.41
N LYS A 211 35.50 -18.41 -15.47
CA LYS A 211 36.12 -19.56 -16.14
C LYS A 211 37.15 -19.15 -17.15
N TYR A 212 37.12 -17.94 -17.68
CA TYR A 212 38.02 -17.41 -18.69
C TYR A 212 38.79 -16.20 -18.17
#